data_4fc88480740d32dd7e3dc3ab7435a52f
#
_entry.id   4fc88480740d32dd7e3dc3ab7435a52f
#
_cell.length_a   1.000
_cell.length_b   1.000
_cell.length_c   1.000
_cell.angle_alpha   90.00
_cell.angle_beta   90.00
_cell.angle_gamma   90.00
#
_symmetry.space_group_name_H-M   'P 1'
#
loop_
_entity.id
_entity.type
_entity.pdbx_description
1 polymer ?
#
loop_
_entity_poly.entity_id
_entity_poly.type
_entity_poly.pdbx_seq_one_letter_code
_entity_poly.pdbx_strand_id
1 'polypeptide(L)'
;MTTPFNRTFAFPYYAEPRLYVAVGDTLRPWEYNGWKPESLSWKQSCYIHTGLSGPVVCVDGPDADAFVAQLCTNNLTTFPEGTMRHAVMCTDEGLIAAHGILQRYDDGHYRHFAAGPWALYQGLQGQFDVRVWVEDIYLTQIAGPRSLEALQRASGEDLSDLKFLRYRKTRIAGKTVEVGRIGMSGNLAYEVRGPIADGPTVFDAIYQANKDIGMERLGWRTYLVNHVEGGFPQAAWTFGMAMVNDQGFRDWVGADHFSLHSQRTGSYDPADLRARQRNPFEVNWDKAVRFDHEFIGRAALERAAASPHQRRTVTLRWNADDVIDIYASLYRPGEEYRTMDLPTTPTWGHGMLEHADRLLAGNKLVGISSGSIYSYYFRENLSMGCVDVNYTEPGTELIVQWGDYGKRIKEVRVTVDRFPYLDEKRNSEA
;
A
#
# COMPACT_ATOMS: atom_id res chain seq x y z
N MET A 1 -16.62 16.91 -17.70
CA MET A 1 -16.13 15.58 -18.15
C MET A 1 -15.87 14.76 -16.92
N THR A 2 -16.48 13.60 -16.77
CA THR A 2 -16.10 12.67 -15.70
C THR A 2 -14.67 12.21 -15.95
N THR A 3 -13.78 12.37 -14.97
CA THR A 3 -12.42 11.85 -15.09
C THR A 3 -12.46 10.34 -15.23
N PRO A 4 -11.47 9.70 -15.89
CA PRO A 4 -11.41 8.24 -16.02
C PRO A 4 -11.46 7.49 -14.69
N PHE A 5 -11.12 8.16 -13.59
CA PHE A 5 -11.08 7.59 -12.24
C PHE A 5 -12.40 7.68 -11.45
N ASN A 6 -13.43 8.30 -12.03
CA ASN A 6 -14.79 8.28 -11.50
C ASN A 6 -15.62 7.12 -12.06
N ARG A 7 -14.96 6.10 -12.59
CA ARG A 7 -15.65 4.91 -13.13
C ARG A 7 -15.93 3.92 -12.00
N THR A 8 -17.14 3.37 -12.04
CA THR A 8 -17.47 2.17 -11.27
C THR A 8 -16.76 0.98 -11.89
N PHE A 9 -15.86 0.34 -11.14
CA PHE A 9 -15.21 -0.89 -11.58
C PHE A 9 -15.97 -2.10 -11.07
N ALA A 10 -16.37 -2.97 -11.97
CA ALA A 10 -16.68 -4.33 -11.59
C ALA A 10 -15.36 -5.04 -11.28
N PHE A 11 -15.12 -5.37 -10.01
CA PHE A 11 -14.01 -6.23 -9.65
C PHE A 11 -14.13 -7.58 -10.35
N PRO A 12 -13.00 -8.20 -10.72
CA PRO A 12 -13.03 -9.31 -11.65
C PRO A 12 -13.85 -10.48 -11.14
N TYR A 13 -13.75 -10.86 -9.88
CA TYR A 13 -14.53 -11.98 -9.41
C TYR A 13 -14.52 -12.12 -7.88
N TYR A 14 -15.68 -12.46 -7.32
CA TYR A 14 -15.87 -12.64 -5.90
C TYR A 14 -16.67 -13.90 -5.61
N ALA A 15 -16.05 -15.06 -5.83
CA ALA A 15 -16.68 -16.32 -5.50
C ALA A 15 -16.91 -16.42 -4.00
N GLU A 16 -18.15 -16.37 -3.60
CA GLU A 16 -18.63 -16.69 -2.25
C GLU A 16 -17.88 -15.99 -1.11
N PRO A 17 -17.64 -14.66 -1.15
CA PRO A 17 -17.11 -13.98 0.01
C PRO A 17 -18.16 -14.00 1.15
N ARG A 18 -17.67 -14.14 2.35
CA ARG A 18 -18.51 -14.12 3.54
C ARG A 18 -19.03 -12.72 3.86
N LEU A 19 -18.19 -11.71 3.63
CA LEU A 19 -18.49 -10.30 3.85
C LEU A 19 -17.93 -9.45 2.72
N TYR A 20 -18.63 -8.34 2.43
CA TYR A 20 -18.18 -7.31 1.51
C TYR A 20 -17.94 -5.98 2.22
N VAL A 21 -17.12 -5.13 1.64
CA VAL A 21 -16.96 -3.72 2.00
C VAL A 21 -17.17 -2.86 0.76
N ALA A 22 -17.83 -1.73 0.94
CA ALA A 22 -17.92 -0.71 -0.09
C ALA A 22 -16.60 0.10 -0.15
N VAL A 23 -16.10 0.33 -1.36
CA VAL A 23 -14.94 1.20 -1.61
C VAL A 23 -15.31 2.11 -2.79
N GLY A 24 -15.65 3.36 -2.49
CA GLY A 24 -16.31 4.22 -3.45
C GLY A 24 -17.59 3.55 -3.98
N ASP A 25 -17.70 3.46 -5.29
CA ASP A 25 -18.86 2.87 -5.97
C ASP A 25 -18.74 1.35 -6.18
N THR A 26 -17.73 0.69 -5.60
CA THR A 26 -17.48 -0.73 -5.81
C THR A 26 -17.64 -1.53 -4.53
N LEU A 27 -18.05 -2.80 -4.67
CA LEU A 27 -18.02 -3.78 -3.59
C LEU A 27 -16.76 -4.63 -3.71
N ARG A 28 -16.07 -4.82 -2.58
CA ARG A 28 -14.86 -5.65 -2.49
C ARG A 28 -15.03 -6.73 -1.44
N PRO A 29 -14.45 -7.92 -1.64
CA PRO A 29 -14.45 -8.97 -0.64
C PRO A 29 -13.75 -8.48 0.62
N TRP A 30 -14.48 -8.41 1.72
CA TRP A 30 -13.91 -8.06 3.01
C TRP A 30 -13.31 -9.27 3.70
N GLU A 31 -14.01 -10.41 3.63
CA GLU A 31 -13.60 -11.68 4.24
C GLU A 31 -14.19 -12.86 3.46
N TYR A 32 -13.42 -13.90 3.23
CA TYR A 32 -13.86 -15.15 2.59
C TYR A 32 -14.12 -16.26 3.63
N ASN A 33 -13.07 -16.75 4.29
CA ASN A 33 -13.14 -17.89 5.21
C ASN A 33 -12.98 -17.49 6.69
N GLY A 34 -12.80 -16.21 6.94
CA GLY A 34 -12.49 -15.68 8.25
C GLY A 34 -11.07 -15.15 8.34
N TRP A 35 -10.91 -14.00 9.00
CA TRP A 35 -9.65 -13.30 9.05
C TRP A 35 -8.49 -14.10 9.70
N LYS A 36 -8.78 -15.08 10.59
CA LYS A 36 -7.75 -15.91 11.23
C LYS A 36 -7.04 -16.84 10.25
N PRO A 37 -7.74 -17.75 9.52
CA PRO A 37 -7.08 -18.58 8.50
C PRO A 37 -6.47 -17.72 7.39
N GLU A 38 -7.15 -16.68 6.94
CA GLU A 38 -6.62 -15.76 5.95
C GLU A 38 -5.29 -15.13 6.41
N SER A 39 -5.17 -14.72 7.69
CA SER A 39 -3.94 -14.14 8.26
C SER A 39 -2.75 -15.11 8.33
N LEU A 40 -2.99 -16.41 8.29
CA LEU A 40 -1.95 -17.44 8.33
C LEU A 40 -1.47 -17.86 6.93
N SER A 41 -2.23 -17.55 5.90
CA SER A 41 -2.01 -18.08 4.54
C SER A 41 -0.63 -17.78 3.98
N TRP A 42 -0.14 -16.56 4.12
CA TRP A 42 1.18 -16.15 3.61
C TRP A 42 2.37 -16.60 4.47
N LYS A 43 2.12 -17.32 5.57
CA LYS A 43 3.14 -17.98 6.38
C LYS A 43 3.18 -19.48 6.14
N GLN A 44 2.02 -20.09 5.90
CA GLN A 44 1.87 -21.56 5.86
C GLN A 44 1.83 -22.12 4.44
N SER A 45 1.21 -21.40 3.51
CA SER A 45 1.04 -21.80 2.12
C SER A 45 1.13 -20.60 1.18
N CYS A 46 0.00 -20.12 0.71
CA CYS A 46 -0.11 -18.90 -0.08
C CYS A 46 -1.57 -18.40 -0.08
N TYR A 47 -1.74 -17.17 -0.50
CA TYR A 47 -3.06 -16.62 -0.79
C TYR A 47 -3.18 -16.13 -2.22
N ILE A 48 -4.43 -15.95 -2.64
CA ILE A 48 -4.81 -15.17 -3.81
C ILE A 48 -5.68 -13.97 -3.38
N HIS A 49 -5.34 -12.77 -3.83
CA HIS A 49 -6.04 -11.52 -3.51
C HIS A 49 -6.31 -10.74 -4.79
N THR A 50 -7.47 -10.06 -4.85
CA THR A 50 -7.85 -9.25 -6.02
C THR A 50 -6.98 -8.01 -6.25
N GLY A 51 -6.12 -7.65 -5.29
CA GLY A 51 -5.21 -6.52 -5.41
C GLY A 51 -5.90 -5.18 -5.69
N LEU A 52 -5.13 -4.26 -6.25
CA LEU A 52 -5.61 -2.95 -6.69
C LEU A 52 -6.02 -3.02 -8.17
N SER A 53 -6.97 -3.90 -8.50
CA SER A 53 -7.54 -3.94 -9.85
C SER A 53 -8.21 -2.62 -10.18
N GLY A 54 -8.08 -2.18 -11.41
CA GLY A 54 -8.67 -0.94 -11.89
C GLY A 54 -7.78 -0.22 -12.89
N PRO A 55 -8.04 1.08 -13.16
CA PRO A 55 -7.32 1.80 -14.18
C PRO A 55 -5.84 1.94 -13.85
N VAL A 56 -5.03 1.69 -14.84
CA VAL A 56 -3.60 2.03 -14.84
C VAL A 56 -3.36 3.14 -15.83
N VAL A 57 -2.40 4.01 -15.53
CA VAL A 57 -2.00 5.07 -16.46
C VAL A 57 -0.91 4.52 -17.37
N CYS A 58 -1.14 4.67 -18.66
CA CYS A 58 -0.20 4.36 -19.72
C CYS A 58 0.37 5.66 -20.28
N VAL A 59 1.63 5.63 -20.67
CA VAL A 59 2.37 6.77 -21.25
C VAL A 59 3.21 6.29 -22.41
N ASP A 60 3.11 6.96 -23.55
CA ASP A 60 4.05 6.84 -24.68
C ASP A 60 4.30 8.22 -25.32
N GLY A 61 5.15 8.24 -26.30
CA GLY A 61 5.47 9.44 -27.09
C GLY A 61 6.95 9.83 -27.04
N PRO A 62 7.33 10.84 -27.83
CA PRO A 62 8.74 11.26 -27.94
C PRO A 62 9.37 11.66 -26.61
N ASP A 63 8.59 12.27 -25.71
CA ASP A 63 9.06 12.75 -24.40
C ASP A 63 8.69 11.81 -23.23
N ALA A 64 8.26 10.56 -23.48
CA ALA A 64 7.79 9.65 -22.43
C ALA A 64 8.86 9.40 -21.36
N ASP A 65 10.12 9.16 -21.76
CA ASP A 65 11.24 8.95 -20.84
C ASP A 65 11.51 10.19 -19.97
N ALA A 66 11.49 11.39 -20.57
CA ALA A 66 11.70 12.66 -19.87
C ALA A 66 10.55 12.97 -18.90
N PHE A 67 9.31 12.74 -19.34
CA PHE A 67 8.12 12.92 -18.51
C PHE A 67 8.15 12.00 -17.28
N VAL A 68 8.40 10.71 -17.48
CA VAL A 68 8.43 9.72 -16.39
C VAL A 68 9.61 10.00 -15.44
N ALA A 69 10.76 10.46 -15.95
CA ALA A 69 11.89 10.87 -15.13
C ALA A 69 11.56 12.10 -14.26
N GLN A 70 10.85 13.09 -14.82
CA GLN A 70 10.42 14.27 -14.04
C GLN A 70 9.39 13.93 -12.95
N LEU A 71 8.52 12.96 -13.19
CA LEU A 71 7.53 12.54 -12.22
C LEU A 71 8.11 11.79 -11.03
N CYS A 72 9.14 10.97 -11.26
CA CYS A 72 9.59 9.98 -10.29
C CYS A 72 10.89 10.42 -9.61
N THR A 73 10.98 10.21 -8.30
CA THR A 73 12.22 10.42 -7.53
C THR A 73 13.32 9.42 -7.91
N ASN A 74 12.95 8.33 -8.61
CA ASN A 74 13.86 7.30 -9.07
C ASN A 74 14.60 7.76 -10.33
N ASN A 75 15.90 7.48 -10.41
CA ASN A 75 16.59 7.59 -11.70
C ASN A 75 16.18 6.43 -12.62
N LEU A 76 15.58 6.77 -13.75
CA LEU A 76 15.05 5.81 -14.73
C LEU A 76 15.90 5.72 -16.00
N THR A 77 17.07 6.39 -16.08
CA THR A 77 17.97 6.34 -17.25
C THR A 77 18.48 4.92 -17.53
N THR A 78 18.55 4.07 -16.52
CA THR A 78 18.91 2.65 -16.61
C THR A 78 17.73 1.73 -16.36
N PHE A 79 16.52 2.15 -16.72
CA PHE A 79 15.32 1.35 -16.56
C PHE A 79 15.09 0.51 -17.84
N PRO A 80 15.57 -0.74 -17.89
CA PRO A 80 15.48 -1.56 -19.09
C PRO A 80 14.03 -1.97 -19.38
N GLU A 81 13.75 -2.20 -20.64
CA GLU A 81 12.51 -2.85 -21.08
C GLU A 81 12.33 -4.21 -20.40
N GLY A 82 11.09 -4.64 -20.26
CA GLY A 82 10.75 -5.91 -19.58
C GLY A 82 10.94 -5.89 -18.09
N THR A 83 11.06 -4.70 -17.46
CA THR A 83 11.29 -4.56 -16.03
C THR A 83 10.23 -3.71 -15.32
N MET A 84 10.24 -3.80 -14.00
CA MET A 84 9.39 -3.03 -13.11
C MET A 84 10.22 -2.26 -12.08
N ARG A 85 9.69 -1.15 -11.57
CA ARG A 85 10.26 -0.37 -10.47
C ARG A 85 9.15 0.08 -9.52
N HIS A 86 9.43 0.11 -8.23
CA HIS A 86 8.61 0.90 -7.32
C HIS A 86 8.93 2.37 -7.57
N ALA A 87 7.99 3.10 -8.15
CA ALA A 87 8.10 4.51 -8.46
C ALA A 87 7.45 5.35 -7.38
N VAL A 88 8.13 6.41 -6.95
CA VAL A 88 7.66 7.36 -5.94
C VAL A 88 7.58 8.73 -6.60
N MET A 89 6.45 9.38 -6.48
CA MET A 89 6.16 10.71 -7.02
C MET A 89 5.90 11.66 -5.86
N CYS A 90 6.44 12.85 -5.92
CA CYS A 90 6.27 13.86 -4.88
C CYS A 90 5.55 15.10 -5.37
N THR A 91 5.08 15.93 -4.44
CA THR A 91 4.72 17.33 -4.67
C THR A 91 5.97 18.21 -4.58
N ASP A 92 5.85 19.48 -4.91
CA ASP A 92 6.96 20.45 -4.80
C ASP A 92 7.51 20.58 -3.36
N GLU A 93 6.68 20.26 -2.35
CA GLU A 93 7.09 20.21 -0.94
C GLU A 93 7.87 18.94 -0.58
N GLY A 94 8.09 18.02 -1.52
CA GLY A 94 8.79 16.75 -1.31
C GLY A 94 7.96 15.71 -0.55
N LEU A 95 6.65 15.91 -0.44
CA LEU A 95 5.74 14.93 0.16
C LEU A 95 5.26 13.94 -0.90
N ILE A 96 5.06 12.68 -0.51
CA ILE A 96 4.62 11.63 -1.43
C ILE A 96 3.22 11.96 -1.95
N ALA A 97 3.14 12.36 -3.21
CA ALA A 97 1.89 12.60 -3.92
C ALA A 97 1.21 11.28 -4.29
N ALA A 98 2.01 10.34 -4.79
CA ALA A 98 1.58 9.01 -5.19
C ALA A 98 2.77 8.06 -5.25
N HIS A 99 2.51 6.76 -5.22
CA HIS A 99 3.52 5.73 -5.49
C HIS A 99 2.86 4.50 -6.10
N GLY A 100 3.65 3.64 -6.70
CA GLY A 100 3.15 2.39 -7.28
C GLY A 100 4.21 1.69 -8.11
N ILE A 101 3.79 0.74 -8.94
CA ILE A 101 4.71 0.03 -9.82
C ILE A 101 4.70 0.64 -11.19
N LEU A 102 5.85 1.12 -11.62
CA LEU A 102 6.11 1.52 -12.99
C LEU A 102 6.69 0.32 -13.75
N GLN A 103 6.12 0.02 -14.89
CA GLN A 103 6.55 -1.06 -15.79
C GLN A 103 6.91 -0.45 -17.14
N ARG A 104 8.08 -0.83 -17.69
CA ARG A 104 8.51 -0.45 -19.03
C ARG A 104 8.34 -1.62 -19.99
N TYR A 105 7.65 -1.37 -21.10
CA TYR A 105 7.39 -2.34 -22.13
C TYR A 105 8.44 -2.28 -23.25
N ASP A 106 8.50 -3.33 -24.04
CA ASP A 106 9.42 -3.53 -25.15
C ASP A 106 9.16 -2.63 -26.38
N ASP A 107 7.99 -2.01 -26.44
CA ASP A 107 7.62 -0.99 -27.44
C ASP A 107 7.84 0.46 -26.96
N GLY A 108 8.53 0.64 -25.82
CA GLY A 108 8.89 1.93 -25.27
C GLY A 108 7.82 2.62 -24.43
N HIS A 109 6.61 2.06 -24.31
CA HIS A 109 5.59 2.65 -23.46
C HIS A 109 5.73 2.23 -21.98
N TYR A 110 5.11 3.02 -21.11
CA TYR A 110 5.07 2.79 -19.67
C TYR A 110 3.65 2.53 -19.19
N ARG A 111 3.53 1.66 -18.20
CA ARG A 111 2.32 1.53 -17.36
C ARG A 111 2.65 1.84 -15.91
N HIS A 112 1.83 2.68 -15.28
CA HIS A 112 1.93 2.99 -13.87
C HIS A 112 0.72 2.46 -13.12
N PHE A 113 0.95 1.54 -12.19
CA PHE A 113 -0.04 0.91 -11.34
C PHE A 113 -0.15 1.65 -10.01
N ALA A 114 -1.36 1.89 -9.52
CA ALA A 114 -1.72 2.50 -8.25
C ALA A 114 -1.51 4.02 -8.10
N ALA A 115 -0.70 4.68 -8.92
CA ALA A 115 -0.48 6.13 -8.84
C ALA A 115 -1.27 6.94 -9.90
N GLY A 116 -2.26 6.30 -10.51
CA GLY A 116 -2.93 6.75 -11.71
C GLY A 116 -3.39 8.21 -11.74
N PRO A 117 -4.19 8.71 -10.77
CA PRO A 117 -4.73 10.07 -10.87
C PRO A 117 -3.65 11.14 -10.98
N TRP A 118 -2.58 11.06 -10.18
CA TRP A 118 -1.51 12.04 -10.19
C TRP A 118 -0.72 12.02 -11.49
N ALA A 119 -0.32 10.85 -11.96
CA ALA A 119 0.43 10.70 -13.21
C ALA A 119 -0.39 11.17 -14.44
N LEU A 120 -1.69 10.85 -14.47
CA LEU A 120 -2.58 11.32 -15.53
C LEU A 120 -2.72 12.85 -15.52
N TYR A 121 -2.96 13.44 -14.33
CA TYR A 121 -3.04 14.89 -14.17
C TYR A 121 -1.80 15.60 -14.69
N GLN A 122 -0.61 15.14 -14.27
CA GLN A 122 0.66 15.73 -14.69
C GLN A 122 0.88 15.61 -16.20
N GLY A 123 0.57 14.45 -16.79
CA GLY A 123 0.69 14.24 -18.24
C GLY A 123 -0.24 15.12 -19.07
N LEU A 124 -1.37 15.53 -18.52
CA LEU A 124 -2.34 16.40 -19.19
C LEU A 124 -1.97 17.90 -19.12
N GLN A 125 -0.89 18.28 -18.39
CA GLN A 125 -0.46 19.70 -18.33
C GLN A 125 0.17 20.20 -19.62
N GLY A 126 0.48 19.31 -20.59
CA GLY A 126 0.98 19.70 -21.92
C GLY A 126 2.41 20.20 -21.96
N GLN A 127 3.21 19.91 -20.94
CA GLN A 127 4.64 20.28 -20.88
C GLN A 127 5.53 19.36 -21.71
N PHE A 128 5.05 18.16 -22.05
CA PHE A 128 5.76 17.10 -22.78
C PHE A 128 4.94 16.62 -23.97
N ASP A 129 5.59 16.23 -25.04
CA ASP A 129 4.97 15.54 -26.17
C ASP A 129 4.76 14.07 -25.83
N VAL A 130 3.74 13.82 -25.01
CA VAL A 130 3.34 12.48 -24.56
C VAL A 130 1.87 12.25 -24.78
N ARG A 131 1.53 11.01 -25.09
CA ARG A 131 0.17 10.50 -25.01
C ARG A 131 0.00 9.79 -23.67
N VAL A 132 -0.99 10.21 -22.90
CA VAL A 132 -1.39 9.54 -21.66
C VAL A 132 -2.81 9.00 -21.80
N TRP A 133 -3.01 7.74 -21.40
CA TRP A 133 -4.34 7.12 -21.41
C TRP A 133 -4.50 6.15 -20.25
N VAL A 134 -5.71 5.63 -20.09
CA VAL A 134 -6.06 4.72 -19.01
C VAL A 134 -6.50 3.39 -19.59
N GLU A 135 -5.97 2.30 -19.02
CA GLU A 135 -6.42 0.94 -19.31
C GLU A 135 -7.08 0.31 -18.07
N ASP A 136 -8.16 -0.43 -18.31
CA ASP A 136 -8.82 -1.21 -17.27
C ASP A 136 -8.23 -2.63 -17.26
N ILE A 137 -7.52 -2.94 -16.18
CA ILE A 137 -6.92 -4.26 -15.99
C ILE A 137 -7.38 -4.88 -14.67
N TYR A 138 -7.32 -6.21 -14.59
CA TYR A 138 -7.29 -6.87 -13.30
C TYR A 138 -5.83 -7.01 -12.83
N LEU A 139 -5.66 -6.99 -11.52
CA LEU A 139 -4.41 -7.34 -10.85
C LEU A 139 -4.77 -8.33 -9.74
N THR A 140 -4.16 -9.50 -9.76
CA THR A 140 -4.32 -10.53 -8.73
C THR A 140 -2.96 -10.78 -8.09
N GLN A 141 -2.91 -10.70 -6.77
CA GLN A 141 -1.69 -10.97 -6.00
C GLN A 141 -1.70 -12.39 -5.45
N ILE A 142 -0.57 -13.08 -5.56
CA ILE A 142 -0.33 -14.39 -4.99
C ILE A 142 0.93 -14.29 -4.13
N ALA A 143 0.82 -14.55 -2.82
CA ALA A 143 1.98 -14.45 -1.94
C ALA A 143 1.98 -15.54 -0.87
N GLY A 144 3.19 -15.93 -0.47
CA GLY A 144 3.47 -16.96 0.51
C GLY A 144 4.52 -17.94 0.00
N PRO A 145 5.03 -18.84 0.86
CA PRO A 145 6.11 -19.76 0.51
C PRO A 145 5.80 -20.69 -0.68
N ARG A 146 4.51 -20.98 -0.93
CA ARG A 146 4.07 -21.82 -2.06
C ARG A 146 3.54 -21.04 -3.27
N SER A 147 3.77 -19.73 -3.33
CA SER A 147 3.23 -18.88 -4.41
C SER A 147 3.80 -19.23 -5.80
N LEU A 148 5.08 -19.60 -5.89
CA LEU A 148 5.69 -20.07 -7.15
C LEU A 148 5.04 -21.38 -7.63
N GLU A 149 4.95 -22.36 -6.75
CA GLU A 149 4.26 -23.64 -7.03
C GLU A 149 2.83 -23.41 -7.52
N ALA A 150 2.11 -22.51 -6.86
CA ALA A 150 0.74 -22.20 -7.22
C ALA A 150 0.62 -21.65 -8.64
N LEU A 151 1.54 -20.77 -9.05
CA LEU A 151 1.55 -20.22 -10.41
C LEU A 151 1.96 -21.24 -11.46
N GLN A 152 2.99 -22.06 -11.17
CA GLN A 152 3.43 -23.12 -12.07
C GLN A 152 2.32 -24.16 -12.32
N ARG A 153 1.55 -24.50 -11.27
CA ARG A 153 0.38 -25.39 -11.41
C ARG A 153 -0.73 -24.79 -12.26
N ALA A 154 -0.99 -23.50 -12.12
CA ALA A 154 -2.05 -22.81 -12.87
C ALA A 154 -1.68 -22.53 -14.34
N SER A 155 -0.41 -22.27 -14.63
CA SER A 155 0.07 -21.96 -15.97
C SER A 155 0.56 -23.20 -16.75
N GLY A 156 1.03 -24.22 -16.04
CA GLY A 156 1.72 -25.36 -16.64
C GLY A 156 3.16 -25.05 -17.09
N GLU A 157 3.70 -23.88 -16.71
CA GLU A 157 5.03 -23.43 -17.11
C GLU A 157 5.98 -23.31 -15.92
N ASP A 158 7.28 -23.50 -16.15
CA ASP A 158 8.31 -23.18 -15.15
C ASP A 158 8.55 -21.68 -15.10
N LEU A 159 8.33 -21.10 -13.93
CA LEU A 159 8.52 -19.67 -13.63
C LEU A 159 9.64 -19.43 -12.62
N SER A 160 10.45 -20.45 -12.29
CA SER A 160 11.50 -20.38 -11.27
C SER A 160 12.63 -19.42 -11.62
N ASP A 161 12.89 -19.20 -12.90
CA ASP A 161 13.90 -18.25 -13.43
C ASP A 161 13.44 -16.79 -13.43
N LEU A 162 12.14 -16.52 -13.15
CA LEU A 162 11.60 -15.17 -13.12
C LEU A 162 12.17 -14.38 -11.93
N LYS A 163 13.05 -13.41 -12.21
CA LYS A 163 13.73 -12.62 -11.18
C LYS A 163 12.85 -11.52 -10.60
N PHE A 164 13.18 -11.07 -9.40
CA PHE A 164 12.51 -9.94 -8.74
C PHE A 164 12.52 -8.69 -9.63
N LEU A 165 11.38 -8.01 -9.69
CA LEU A 165 11.10 -6.84 -10.55
C LEU A 165 11.22 -7.16 -12.05
N ARG A 166 10.97 -8.40 -12.44
CA ARG A 166 10.78 -8.83 -13.82
C ARG A 166 9.38 -9.35 -14.02
N TYR A 167 8.92 -9.32 -15.25
CA TYR A 167 7.64 -9.92 -15.64
C TYR A 167 7.80 -10.77 -16.89
N ARG A 168 6.86 -11.68 -17.08
CA ARG A 168 6.78 -12.57 -18.24
C ARG A 168 5.33 -12.73 -18.66
N LYS A 169 5.09 -12.80 -19.96
CA LYS A 169 3.80 -13.20 -20.50
C LYS A 169 3.72 -14.73 -20.51
N THR A 170 2.61 -15.27 -20.04
CA THR A 170 2.28 -16.70 -20.04
C THR A 170 0.79 -16.88 -20.29
N ARG A 171 0.27 -18.10 -20.09
CA ARG A 171 -1.16 -18.40 -20.25
C ARG A 171 -1.71 -19.10 -19.01
N ILE A 172 -2.89 -18.66 -18.57
CA ILE A 172 -3.67 -19.31 -17.53
C ILE A 172 -5.11 -19.43 -18.01
N ALA A 173 -5.68 -20.64 -17.96
CA ALA A 173 -7.02 -20.93 -18.48
C ALA A 173 -7.25 -20.44 -19.93
N GLY A 174 -6.23 -20.56 -20.78
CA GLY A 174 -6.28 -20.10 -22.17
C GLY A 174 -6.16 -18.60 -22.38
N LYS A 175 -6.12 -17.80 -21.32
CA LYS A 175 -5.96 -16.33 -21.35
C LYS A 175 -4.47 -15.95 -21.31
N THR A 176 -4.07 -14.94 -22.09
CA THR A 176 -2.73 -14.35 -21.96
C THR A 176 -2.69 -13.47 -20.72
N VAL A 177 -1.71 -13.72 -19.85
CA VAL A 177 -1.49 -13.00 -18.62
C VAL A 177 -0.06 -12.52 -18.51
N GLU A 178 0.17 -11.44 -17.76
CA GLU A 178 1.50 -11.00 -17.34
C GLU A 178 1.70 -11.45 -15.89
N VAL A 179 2.76 -12.21 -15.63
CA VAL A 179 3.18 -12.61 -14.28
C VAL A 179 4.42 -11.80 -13.92
N GLY A 180 4.30 -10.96 -12.91
CA GLY A 180 5.40 -10.17 -12.38
C GLY A 180 5.83 -10.68 -11.00
N ARG A 181 7.15 -10.85 -10.77
CA ARG A 181 7.66 -11.22 -9.44
C ARG A 181 7.83 -9.97 -8.60
N ILE A 182 6.83 -9.70 -7.76
CA ILE A 182 6.77 -8.56 -6.86
C ILE A 182 5.68 -8.79 -5.81
N GLY A 183 5.79 -8.17 -4.64
CA GLY A 183 4.76 -8.19 -3.60
C GLY A 183 5.14 -7.38 -2.38
N MET A 184 4.17 -7.21 -1.47
CA MET A 184 4.24 -6.35 -0.30
C MET A 184 4.13 -7.11 1.03
N SER A 185 3.86 -8.43 0.98
CA SER A 185 3.60 -9.26 2.17
C SER A 185 4.83 -9.64 2.99
N GLY A 186 6.03 -9.30 2.51
CA GLY A 186 7.28 -9.75 3.13
C GLY A 186 7.75 -11.12 2.66
N ASN A 187 6.90 -11.89 1.99
CA ASN A 187 7.17 -13.23 1.46
C ASN A 187 7.45 -13.23 -0.04
N LEU A 188 7.77 -14.42 -0.59
CA LEU A 188 7.76 -14.65 -2.03
C LEU A 188 6.37 -14.31 -2.59
N ALA A 189 6.33 -13.45 -3.60
CA ALA A 189 5.08 -12.93 -4.12
C ALA A 189 5.14 -12.63 -5.61
N TYR A 190 3.97 -12.74 -6.23
CA TYR A 190 3.75 -12.47 -7.64
C TYR A 190 2.45 -11.69 -7.84
N GLU A 191 2.41 -10.95 -8.94
CA GLU A 191 1.21 -10.30 -9.44
C GLU A 191 0.89 -10.83 -10.83
N VAL A 192 -0.37 -11.22 -11.04
CA VAL A 192 -0.90 -11.66 -12.33
C VAL A 192 -1.84 -10.58 -12.85
N ARG A 193 -1.63 -10.15 -14.09
CA ARG A 193 -2.33 -9.02 -14.70
C ARG A 193 -2.83 -9.37 -16.09
N GLY A 194 -3.90 -8.71 -16.49
CA GLY A 194 -4.47 -8.82 -17.83
C GLY A 194 -5.71 -7.96 -18.00
N PRO A 195 -6.37 -8.01 -19.17
CA PRO A 195 -7.62 -7.29 -19.42
C PRO A 195 -8.68 -7.61 -18.36
N ILE A 196 -9.38 -6.60 -17.86
CA ILE A 196 -10.31 -6.77 -16.72
C ILE A 196 -11.39 -7.85 -16.96
N ALA A 197 -11.81 -8.02 -18.20
CA ALA A 197 -12.80 -9.05 -18.58
C ALA A 197 -12.32 -10.49 -18.35
N ASP A 198 -11.01 -10.73 -18.33
CA ASP A 198 -10.42 -12.05 -18.13
C ASP A 198 -10.18 -12.37 -16.64
N GLY A 199 -10.26 -11.36 -15.79
CA GLY A 199 -9.98 -11.46 -14.35
C GLY A 199 -10.72 -12.59 -13.63
N PRO A 200 -12.06 -12.71 -13.75
CA PRO A 200 -12.81 -13.79 -13.11
C PRO A 200 -12.31 -15.19 -13.47
N THR A 201 -12.09 -15.43 -14.77
CA THR A 201 -11.62 -16.73 -15.26
C THR A 201 -10.23 -17.08 -14.74
N VAL A 202 -9.31 -16.09 -14.75
CA VAL A 202 -7.93 -16.32 -14.33
C VAL A 202 -7.85 -16.50 -12.80
N PHE A 203 -8.58 -15.69 -12.04
CA PHE A 203 -8.65 -15.81 -10.58
C PHE A 203 -9.14 -17.20 -10.16
N ASP A 204 -10.26 -17.65 -10.74
CA ASP A 204 -10.82 -18.96 -10.43
C ASP A 204 -9.87 -20.10 -10.83
N ALA A 205 -9.27 -20.04 -12.01
CA ALA A 205 -8.35 -21.07 -12.46
C ALA A 205 -7.15 -21.21 -11.50
N ILE A 206 -6.57 -20.10 -11.05
CA ILE A 206 -5.47 -20.13 -10.08
C ILE A 206 -5.94 -20.73 -8.76
N TYR A 207 -7.09 -20.27 -8.24
CA TYR A 207 -7.60 -20.77 -6.97
C TYR A 207 -7.97 -22.25 -7.01
N GLN A 208 -8.69 -22.70 -8.06
CA GLN A 208 -9.12 -24.09 -8.19
C GLN A 208 -7.93 -25.05 -8.33
N ALA A 209 -6.88 -24.65 -9.04
CA ALA A 209 -5.66 -25.47 -9.21
C ALA A 209 -4.87 -25.65 -7.91
N ASN A 210 -5.18 -24.86 -6.85
CA ASN A 210 -4.34 -24.75 -5.67
C ASN A 210 -5.06 -24.92 -4.32
N LYS A 211 -6.33 -25.30 -4.32
CA LYS A 211 -7.09 -25.58 -3.09
C LYS A 211 -6.43 -26.66 -2.22
N ASP A 212 -5.94 -27.71 -2.84
CA ASP A 212 -5.32 -28.87 -2.18
C ASP A 212 -4.00 -28.54 -1.50
N ILE A 213 -3.31 -27.47 -1.93
CA ILE A 213 -2.08 -27.01 -1.26
C ILE A 213 -2.36 -26.00 -0.16
N GLY A 214 -3.62 -25.74 0.15
CA GLY A 214 -4.03 -24.80 1.19
C GLY A 214 -3.96 -23.33 0.77
N MET A 215 -4.16 -23.02 -0.52
CA MET A 215 -4.30 -21.64 -0.96
C MET A 215 -5.58 -21.04 -0.38
N GLU A 216 -5.45 -19.88 0.28
CA GLU A 216 -6.58 -19.10 0.78
C GLU A 216 -6.94 -17.96 -0.18
N ARG A 217 -8.21 -17.56 -0.20
CA ARG A 217 -8.63 -16.29 -0.79
C ARG A 217 -8.55 -15.22 0.29
N LEU A 218 -7.74 -14.20 0.06
CA LEU A 218 -7.51 -13.13 1.04
C LEU A 218 -8.49 -11.98 0.82
N GLY A 219 -9.25 -11.66 1.86
CA GLY A 219 -10.10 -10.47 1.89
C GLY A 219 -9.34 -9.20 2.30
N TRP A 220 -9.98 -8.05 2.06
CA TRP A 220 -9.41 -6.74 2.42
C TRP A 220 -9.23 -6.55 3.92
N ARG A 221 -9.97 -7.31 4.75
CA ARG A 221 -9.85 -7.27 6.21
C ARG A 221 -8.46 -7.65 6.70
N THR A 222 -7.81 -8.60 6.03
CA THR A 222 -6.49 -9.12 6.39
C THR A 222 -5.38 -8.62 5.47
N TYR A 223 -5.74 -8.04 4.33
CA TYR A 223 -4.76 -7.55 3.35
C TYR A 223 -3.77 -6.55 3.93
N LEU A 224 -4.24 -5.63 4.78
CA LEU A 224 -3.38 -4.61 5.39
C LEU A 224 -2.50 -5.16 6.53
N VAL A 225 -2.87 -6.30 7.10
CA VAL A 225 -2.06 -6.97 8.12
C VAL A 225 -0.70 -7.37 7.53
N ASN A 226 -0.68 -7.92 6.31
CA ASN A 226 0.57 -8.33 5.68
C ASN A 226 1.50 -7.16 5.37
N HIS A 227 0.97 -5.95 5.10
CA HIS A 227 1.78 -4.76 4.87
C HIS A 227 2.52 -4.32 6.12
N VAL A 228 1.83 -4.32 7.27
CA VAL A 228 2.44 -3.92 8.54
C VAL A 228 3.46 -4.95 9.00
N GLU A 229 3.13 -6.24 8.92
CA GLU A 229 4.08 -7.32 9.23
C GLU A 229 5.28 -7.32 8.27
N GLY A 230 5.03 -7.17 6.99
CA GLY A 230 6.04 -7.16 5.93
C GLY A 230 6.82 -5.86 5.80
N GLY A 231 6.46 -4.83 6.57
CA GLY A 231 7.17 -3.55 6.59
C GLY A 231 7.02 -2.76 5.29
N PHE A 232 5.83 -2.75 4.68
CA PHE A 232 5.56 -1.93 3.50
C PHE A 232 4.56 -0.82 3.86
N PRO A 233 5.02 0.44 4.05
CA PRO A 233 4.12 1.57 4.27
C PRO A 233 3.19 1.76 3.06
N GLN A 234 1.89 1.63 3.31
CA GLN A 234 0.87 1.74 2.26
C GLN A 234 0.20 3.11 2.34
N ALA A 235 0.21 3.83 1.23
CA ALA A 235 -0.57 5.07 1.09
C ALA A 235 -2.06 4.84 1.36
N ALA A 236 -2.72 5.81 1.92
CA ALA A 236 -4.11 5.75 2.38
C ALA A 236 -4.37 4.78 3.56
N TRP A 237 -3.33 4.19 4.12
CA TRP A 237 -3.38 3.33 5.30
C TRP A 237 -2.41 3.79 6.38
N THR A 238 -1.13 3.91 6.05
CA THR A 238 -0.11 4.36 6.99
C THR A 238 0.23 5.84 6.84
N PHE A 239 -0.09 6.42 5.69
CA PHE A 239 0.05 7.86 5.42
C PHE A 239 -0.91 8.32 4.33
N GLY A 240 -1.27 9.62 4.34
CA GLY A 240 -2.07 10.28 3.31
C GLY A 240 -1.24 10.67 2.09
N MET A 241 -1.83 10.58 0.91
CA MET A 241 -1.21 11.03 -0.34
C MET A 241 -1.28 12.55 -0.47
N ALA A 242 -0.14 13.20 -0.69
CA ALA A 242 -0.06 14.66 -0.74
C ALA A 242 -0.58 15.29 -2.04
N MET A 243 -0.93 14.51 -3.06
CA MET A 243 -1.56 15.04 -4.27
C MET A 243 -2.82 15.86 -3.98
N VAL A 244 -3.52 15.57 -2.88
CA VAL A 244 -4.71 16.32 -2.45
C VAL A 244 -4.41 17.74 -1.95
N ASN A 245 -3.14 18.11 -1.76
CA ASN A 245 -2.73 19.47 -1.40
C ASN A 245 -2.67 20.38 -2.62
N ASP A 246 -2.48 19.82 -3.83
CA ASP A 246 -2.42 20.56 -5.08
C ASP A 246 -3.81 21.05 -5.48
N GLN A 247 -3.98 22.38 -5.61
CA GLN A 247 -5.27 22.96 -5.95
C GLN A 247 -5.71 22.61 -7.38
N GLY A 248 -4.75 22.62 -8.34
CA GLY A 248 -5.04 22.26 -9.72
C GLY A 248 -5.49 20.81 -9.86
N PHE A 249 -4.85 19.90 -9.11
CA PHE A 249 -5.28 18.51 -9.03
C PHE A 249 -6.70 18.37 -8.48
N ARG A 250 -7.03 19.07 -7.38
CA ARG A 250 -8.39 19.05 -6.81
C ARG A 250 -9.45 19.57 -7.78
N ASP A 251 -9.16 20.67 -8.47
CA ASP A 251 -10.06 21.25 -9.45
C ASP A 251 -10.24 20.29 -10.65
N TRP A 252 -9.17 19.59 -11.04
CA TRP A 252 -9.20 18.65 -12.15
C TRP A 252 -9.97 17.36 -11.84
N VAL A 253 -9.75 16.73 -10.66
CA VAL A 253 -10.46 15.48 -10.30
C VAL A 253 -11.92 15.72 -9.97
N GLY A 254 -12.29 16.94 -9.57
CA GLY A 254 -13.63 17.31 -9.14
C GLY A 254 -13.94 16.97 -7.68
N ALA A 255 -14.87 17.74 -7.12
CA ALA A 255 -15.17 17.70 -5.68
C ALA A 255 -15.62 16.34 -5.15
N ASP A 256 -16.21 15.50 -6.00
CA ASP A 256 -16.76 14.19 -5.60
C ASP A 256 -15.73 13.06 -5.65
N HIS A 257 -14.47 13.36 -6.02
CA HIS A 257 -13.46 12.30 -6.09
C HIS A 257 -13.10 11.77 -4.69
N PHE A 258 -13.15 10.45 -4.52
CA PHE A 258 -13.00 9.76 -3.21
C PHE A 258 -11.72 10.14 -2.45
N SER A 259 -10.62 10.48 -3.14
CA SER A 259 -9.36 10.88 -2.50
C SER A 259 -9.45 12.20 -1.75
N LEU A 260 -10.46 13.04 -2.07
CA LEU A 260 -10.70 14.31 -1.38
C LEU A 260 -11.56 14.17 -0.12
N HIS A 261 -12.16 12.99 0.10
CA HIS A 261 -13.07 12.70 1.22
C HIS A 261 -12.40 11.82 2.28
N SER A 262 -11.21 12.23 2.76
CA SER A 262 -10.54 11.51 3.83
C SER A 262 -11.19 11.77 5.19
N GLN A 263 -11.54 10.69 5.89
CA GLN A 263 -11.87 10.74 7.31
C GLN A 263 -10.57 10.75 8.12
N ARG A 264 -10.32 11.86 8.80
CA ARG A 264 -9.11 12.03 9.63
C ARG A 264 -9.41 11.73 11.08
N THR A 265 -8.82 10.65 11.58
CA THR A 265 -9.02 10.13 12.94
C THR A 265 -7.69 10.06 13.69
N GLY A 266 -7.75 9.66 14.95
CA GLY A 266 -6.59 9.58 15.82
C GLY A 266 -6.40 10.83 16.68
N SER A 267 -5.41 10.81 17.54
CA SER A 267 -5.18 11.87 18.54
C SER A 267 -4.52 13.13 17.98
N TYR A 268 -4.04 13.13 16.74
CA TYR A 268 -3.63 14.36 16.06
C TYR A 268 -4.84 15.18 15.62
N ASP A 269 -4.67 16.50 15.64
CA ASP A 269 -5.65 17.44 15.08
C ASP A 269 -5.99 17.04 13.62
N PRO A 270 -7.27 16.85 13.26
CA PRO A 270 -7.67 16.57 11.89
C PRO A 270 -7.21 17.61 10.87
N ALA A 271 -6.97 18.85 11.29
CA ALA A 271 -6.44 19.91 10.42
C ALA A 271 -4.93 19.79 10.15
N ASP A 272 -4.19 19.02 10.96
CA ASP A 272 -2.75 18.80 10.75
C ASP A 272 -2.53 17.74 9.65
N LEU A 273 -2.47 18.20 8.39
CA LEU A 273 -2.21 17.34 7.24
C LEU A 273 -0.78 16.78 7.29
N ARG A 274 0.20 17.58 7.78
CA ARG A 274 1.60 17.12 7.81
C ARG A 274 1.80 15.92 8.74
N ALA A 275 1.03 15.81 9.80
CA ALA A 275 1.03 14.63 10.66
C ALA A 275 0.58 13.34 9.93
N ARG A 276 -0.12 13.48 8.81
CA ARG A 276 -0.64 12.34 8.03
C ARG A 276 0.16 12.06 6.76
N GLN A 277 0.94 13.01 6.27
CA GLN A 277 1.71 12.89 5.05
C GLN A 277 3.17 12.56 5.35
N ARG A 278 3.86 11.97 4.39
CA ARG A 278 5.26 11.53 4.53
C ARG A 278 6.06 11.96 3.31
N ASN A 279 7.35 12.20 3.53
CA ASN A 279 8.33 12.19 2.46
C ASN A 279 8.93 10.77 2.30
N PRO A 280 9.67 10.47 1.23
CA PRO A 280 10.23 9.14 1.00
C PRO A 280 11.18 8.63 2.09
N PHE A 281 11.91 9.53 2.76
CA PHE A 281 12.85 9.16 3.83
C PHE A 281 12.10 8.68 5.08
N GLU A 282 10.98 9.33 5.40
CA GLU A 282 10.14 8.98 6.55
C GLU A 282 9.49 7.59 6.45
N VAL A 283 9.39 7.05 5.25
CA VAL A 283 8.87 5.69 4.98
C VAL A 283 9.95 4.69 4.58
N ASN A 284 11.22 5.03 4.81
CA ASN A 284 12.39 4.19 4.51
C ASN A 284 12.56 3.84 3.02
N TRP A 285 12.11 4.73 2.11
CA TRP A 285 12.27 4.57 0.67
C TRP A 285 13.44 5.38 0.10
N ASP A 286 14.50 5.57 0.91
CA ASP A 286 15.70 6.33 0.53
C ASP A 286 16.29 5.87 -0.80
N LYS A 287 16.27 4.57 -1.06
CA LYS A 287 16.81 3.98 -2.30
C LYS A 287 16.03 4.40 -3.55
N ALA A 288 14.80 4.86 -3.40
CA ALA A 288 13.99 5.37 -4.50
C ALA A 288 14.30 6.84 -4.82
N VAL A 289 15.04 7.57 -3.97
CA VAL A 289 15.38 8.97 -4.21
C VAL A 289 16.79 9.07 -4.80
N ARG A 290 16.90 9.70 -5.98
CA ARG A 290 18.15 9.95 -6.67
C ARG A 290 18.23 11.41 -7.10
N PHE A 291 19.29 12.10 -6.67
CA PHE A 291 19.50 13.52 -6.97
C PHE A 291 20.37 13.76 -8.23
N ASP A 292 20.51 12.76 -9.08
CA ASP A 292 21.27 12.80 -10.32
C ASP A 292 20.44 13.15 -11.56
N HIS A 293 19.17 13.51 -11.36
CA HIS A 293 18.24 14.01 -12.38
C HIS A 293 17.27 15.01 -11.78
N GLU A 294 16.56 15.76 -12.64
CA GLU A 294 15.51 16.69 -12.21
C GLU A 294 14.17 15.95 -12.04
N PHE A 295 13.47 16.25 -10.95
CA PHE A 295 12.12 15.73 -10.68
C PHE A 295 11.33 16.66 -9.75
N ILE A 296 10.01 16.52 -9.75
CA ILE A 296 9.10 17.30 -8.90
C ILE A 296 9.40 17.04 -7.42
N GLY A 297 9.70 18.11 -6.66
CA GLY A 297 10.02 18.03 -5.23
C GLY A 297 11.49 17.82 -4.90
N ARG A 298 12.40 17.76 -5.90
CA ARG A 298 13.85 17.55 -5.69
C ARG A 298 14.45 18.50 -4.65
N ALA A 299 14.26 19.79 -4.80
CA ALA A 299 14.85 20.80 -3.90
C ALA A 299 14.37 20.64 -2.44
N ALA A 300 13.10 20.25 -2.24
CA ALA A 300 12.56 19.97 -0.93
C ALA A 300 13.16 18.69 -0.32
N LEU A 301 13.35 17.65 -1.12
CA LEU A 301 13.97 16.41 -0.67
C LEU A 301 15.47 16.56 -0.38
N GLU A 302 16.22 17.40 -1.12
CA GLU A 302 17.60 17.74 -0.81
C GLU A 302 17.69 18.42 0.56
N ARG A 303 16.79 19.39 0.86
CA ARG A 303 16.71 20.00 2.19
C ARG A 303 16.34 18.99 3.28
N ALA A 304 15.40 18.10 3.02
CA ALA A 304 14.98 17.06 3.96
C ALA A 304 16.13 16.08 4.27
N ALA A 305 16.89 15.67 3.25
CA ALA A 305 18.06 14.80 3.41
C ALA A 305 19.18 15.45 4.24
N ALA A 306 19.37 16.77 4.13
CA ALA A 306 20.36 17.54 4.88
C ALA A 306 19.87 17.93 6.29
N SER A 307 18.61 17.71 6.63
CA SER A 307 18.04 18.11 7.90
C SER A 307 18.58 17.26 9.05
N PRO A 308 18.94 17.87 10.22
CA PRO A 308 19.24 17.12 11.44
C PRO A 308 17.98 16.47 12.07
N HIS A 309 16.80 16.97 11.71
CA HIS A 309 15.51 16.47 12.20
C HIS A 309 14.93 15.48 11.20
N GLN A 310 15.39 14.24 11.28
CA GLN A 310 14.92 13.16 10.43
C GLN A 310 14.01 12.21 11.22
N ARG A 311 13.08 11.59 10.50
CA ARG A 311 12.22 10.51 11.01
C ARG A 311 12.39 9.28 10.16
N ARG A 312 12.11 8.13 10.75
CA ARG A 312 12.13 6.82 10.10
C ARG A 312 10.92 6.00 10.53
N THR A 313 10.51 5.11 9.66
CA THR A 313 9.47 4.13 10.00
C THR A 313 10.09 2.96 10.76
N VAL A 314 9.45 2.62 11.88
CA VAL A 314 9.76 1.46 12.73
C VAL A 314 8.49 0.66 12.97
N THR A 315 8.61 -0.58 13.46
CA THR A 315 7.48 -1.30 14.01
C THR A 315 7.30 -0.93 15.48
N LEU A 316 6.07 -0.67 15.89
CA LEU A 316 5.68 -0.49 17.27
C LEU A 316 4.90 -1.73 17.73
N ARG A 317 5.38 -2.40 18.76
CA ARG A 317 4.70 -3.51 19.42
C ARG A 317 3.97 -2.99 20.65
N TRP A 318 2.66 -3.22 20.71
CA TRP A 318 1.77 -2.66 21.71
C TRP A 318 1.67 -3.52 22.96
N ASN A 319 1.59 -2.91 24.12
CA ASN A 319 1.39 -3.62 25.39
C ASN A 319 -0.03 -4.22 25.44
N ALA A 320 -0.09 -5.54 25.65
CA ALA A 320 -1.36 -6.28 25.62
C ALA A 320 -2.33 -5.87 26.73
N ASP A 321 -1.84 -5.58 27.94
CA ASP A 321 -2.71 -5.18 29.06
C ASP A 321 -3.37 -3.82 28.80
N ASP A 322 -2.63 -2.88 28.20
CA ASP A 322 -3.17 -1.57 27.82
C ASP A 322 -4.23 -1.71 26.71
N VAL A 323 -4.02 -2.63 25.74
CA VAL A 323 -5.01 -2.95 24.70
C VAL A 323 -6.26 -3.62 25.33
N ILE A 324 -6.09 -4.56 26.26
CA ILE A 324 -7.21 -5.19 26.98
C ILE A 324 -8.00 -4.14 27.74
N ASP A 325 -7.35 -3.16 28.34
CA ASP A 325 -8.01 -2.07 29.07
C ASP A 325 -8.88 -1.19 28.14
N ILE A 326 -8.48 -1.01 26.87
CA ILE A 326 -9.33 -0.35 25.87
C ILE A 326 -10.66 -1.09 25.72
N TYR A 327 -10.63 -2.42 25.51
CA TYR A 327 -11.85 -3.22 25.39
C TYR A 327 -12.64 -3.29 26.71
N ALA A 328 -11.94 -3.37 27.84
CA ALA A 328 -12.57 -3.39 29.16
C ALA A 328 -13.35 -2.10 29.47
N SER A 329 -12.97 -0.98 28.84
CA SER A 329 -13.68 0.30 29.03
C SER A 329 -15.14 0.25 28.55
N LEU A 330 -15.47 -0.59 27.57
CA LEU A 330 -16.85 -0.82 27.10
C LEU A 330 -17.80 -1.38 28.17
N TYR A 331 -17.24 -2.03 29.19
CA TYR A 331 -18.01 -2.68 30.28
C TYR A 331 -17.98 -1.88 31.59
N ARG A 332 -17.38 -0.67 31.55
CA ARG A 332 -17.26 0.22 32.72
C ARG A 332 -18.14 1.45 32.56
N PRO A 333 -18.68 2.00 33.67
CA PRO A 333 -19.38 3.28 33.61
C PRO A 333 -18.48 4.43 33.14
N GLY A 334 -19.08 5.41 32.45
CA GLY A 334 -18.39 6.59 31.95
C GLY A 334 -18.12 6.52 30.45
N GLU A 335 -17.29 7.46 29.95
CA GLU A 335 -16.90 7.48 28.55
C GLU A 335 -15.92 6.35 28.27
N GLU A 336 -16.20 5.54 27.26
CA GLU A 336 -15.30 4.49 26.76
C GLU A 336 -14.10 5.08 26.00
N TYR A 337 -13.03 4.31 25.87
CA TYR A 337 -11.96 4.59 24.92
C TYR A 337 -12.40 4.21 23.49
N ARG A 338 -11.83 4.85 22.49
CA ARG A 338 -12.00 4.41 21.12
C ARG A 338 -11.67 2.91 20.99
N THR A 339 -12.59 2.12 20.48
CA THR A 339 -12.38 0.68 20.25
C THR A 339 -11.40 0.43 19.10
N MET A 340 -10.76 -0.73 19.16
CA MET A 340 -9.91 -1.24 18.07
C MET A 340 -10.65 -2.38 17.36
N ASP A 341 -10.70 -2.36 16.05
CA ASP A 341 -11.22 -3.48 15.27
C ASP A 341 -10.15 -4.56 15.09
N LEU A 342 -10.55 -5.83 15.05
CA LEU A 342 -9.67 -6.95 14.79
C LEU A 342 -9.94 -7.53 13.40
N PRO A 343 -8.89 -7.82 12.63
CA PRO A 343 -7.48 -7.54 12.86
C PRO A 343 -7.08 -6.10 12.49
N THR A 344 -7.94 -5.34 11.87
CA THR A 344 -7.72 -3.96 11.45
C THR A 344 -9.03 -3.21 11.30
N THR A 345 -9.01 -1.92 11.55
CA THR A 345 -10.14 -1.01 11.28
C THR A 345 -10.35 -0.89 9.78
N PRO A 346 -11.59 -0.92 9.28
CA PRO A 346 -11.89 -0.64 7.88
C PRO A 346 -11.36 0.75 7.48
N THR A 347 -10.47 0.78 6.49
CA THR A 347 -9.85 2.02 6.00
C THR A 347 -10.57 2.62 4.81
N TRP A 348 -11.54 1.88 4.29
CA TRP A 348 -12.27 2.22 3.09
C TRP A 348 -13.77 2.27 3.39
N GLY A 349 -14.42 3.23 2.78
CA GLY A 349 -15.85 3.45 2.84
C GLY A 349 -16.19 4.49 1.76
N HIS A 350 -16.95 5.50 2.11
CA HIS A 350 -17.19 6.64 1.20
C HIS A 350 -15.97 7.56 1.02
N GLY A 351 -14.87 7.30 1.73
CA GLY A 351 -13.61 8.00 1.65
C GLY A 351 -12.48 7.16 2.25
N MET A 352 -11.26 7.71 2.27
CA MET A 352 -10.12 7.08 2.90
C MET A 352 -10.08 7.40 4.39
N LEU A 353 -9.66 6.42 5.22
CA LEU A 353 -9.41 6.64 6.64
C LEU A 353 -7.94 6.95 6.86
N GLU A 354 -7.63 8.17 7.24
CA GLU A 354 -6.29 8.63 7.60
C GLU A 354 -6.17 8.68 9.13
N HIS A 355 -5.71 7.59 9.74
CA HIS A 355 -5.52 7.52 11.19
C HIS A 355 -4.10 7.91 11.59
N ALA A 356 -3.97 8.83 12.55
CA ALA A 356 -2.68 9.27 13.08
C ALA A 356 -2.77 9.53 14.58
N ASP A 357 -1.99 8.76 15.35
CA ASP A 357 -1.86 8.95 16.79
C ASP A 357 -0.52 9.58 17.15
N ARG A 358 -0.54 10.42 18.19
CA ARG A 358 0.68 11.03 18.76
C ARG A 358 1.51 9.97 19.44
N LEU A 359 2.82 10.01 19.20
CA LEU A 359 3.80 9.11 19.79
C LEU A 359 4.75 9.92 20.68
N LEU A 360 4.83 9.54 21.95
CA LEU A 360 5.57 10.28 22.98
C LEU A 360 6.72 9.46 23.55
N ALA A 361 7.83 10.15 23.87
CA ALA A 361 8.88 9.70 24.78
C ALA A 361 8.79 10.53 26.07
N GLY A 362 8.26 9.95 27.14
CA GLY A 362 7.79 10.72 28.28
C GLY A 362 6.74 11.73 27.83
N ASN A 363 6.98 13.02 28.08
CA ASN A 363 6.06 14.10 27.66
C ASN A 363 6.43 14.74 26.30
N LYS A 364 7.50 14.28 25.66
CA LYS A 364 7.97 14.84 24.39
C LYS A 364 7.30 14.13 23.22
N LEU A 365 6.70 14.89 22.31
CA LEU A 365 6.20 14.37 21.04
C LEU A 365 7.40 14.01 20.14
N VAL A 366 7.51 12.73 19.75
CA VAL A 366 8.65 12.20 18.99
C VAL A 366 8.26 11.53 17.69
N GLY A 367 6.96 11.43 17.40
CA GLY A 367 6.53 10.79 16.18
C GLY A 367 5.02 10.58 16.06
N ILE A 368 4.69 9.70 15.15
CA ILE A 368 3.31 9.38 14.75
C ILE A 368 3.18 7.87 14.68
N SER A 369 2.10 7.32 15.24
CA SER A 369 1.68 5.92 15.04
C SER A 369 0.52 5.88 14.06
N SER A 370 0.58 4.98 13.07
CA SER A 370 -0.47 4.75 12.08
C SER A 370 -0.49 3.28 11.65
N GLY A 371 -1.55 2.87 10.95
CA GLY A 371 -1.66 1.51 10.44
C GLY A 371 -1.68 0.44 11.54
N SER A 372 -2.45 0.64 12.61
CA SER A 372 -2.57 -0.34 13.69
C SER A 372 -3.31 -1.60 13.24
N ILE A 373 -2.74 -2.76 13.56
CA ILE A 373 -3.29 -4.09 13.25
C ILE A 373 -3.14 -5.03 14.45
N TYR A 374 -3.92 -6.12 14.43
CA TYR A 374 -3.64 -7.28 15.26
C TYR A 374 -3.09 -8.41 14.38
N SER A 375 -1.86 -8.83 14.66
CA SER A 375 -1.26 -9.99 14.04
C SER A 375 -1.70 -11.26 14.75
N TYR A 376 -2.48 -12.10 14.07
CA TYR A 376 -2.87 -13.39 14.63
C TYR A 376 -1.71 -14.39 14.67
N TYR A 377 -0.74 -14.25 13.77
CA TYR A 377 0.45 -15.09 13.73
C TYR A 377 1.38 -14.82 14.91
N PHE A 378 1.69 -13.54 15.16
CA PHE A 378 2.56 -13.14 16.28
C PHE A 378 1.81 -13.02 17.61
N ARG A 379 0.46 -12.97 17.58
CA ARG A 379 -0.41 -12.75 18.76
C ARG A 379 -0.20 -11.40 19.43
N GLU A 380 0.06 -10.37 18.62
CA GLU A 380 0.42 -9.03 19.07
C GLU A 380 -0.32 -7.95 18.28
N ASN A 381 -0.57 -6.81 18.91
CA ASN A 381 -0.95 -5.60 18.22
C ASN A 381 0.32 -4.88 17.77
N LEU A 382 0.32 -4.48 16.50
CA LEU A 382 1.43 -3.81 15.83
C LEU A 382 0.92 -2.54 15.15
N SER A 383 1.82 -1.55 14.99
CA SER A 383 1.59 -0.40 14.10
C SER A 383 2.91 0.07 13.49
N MET A 384 2.83 0.94 12.49
CA MET A 384 4.01 1.62 11.97
C MET A 384 4.18 2.96 12.70
N GLY A 385 5.35 3.15 13.29
CA GLY A 385 5.76 4.41 13.91
C GLY A 385 6.66 5.21 12.98
N CYS A 386 6.27 6.42 12.60
CA CYS A 386 7.18 7.38 11.96
C CYS A 386 7.82 8.23 13.08
N VAL A 387 9.06 7.90 13.45
CA VAL A 387 9.69 8.31 14.71
C VAL A 387 10.97 9.12 14.44
N ASP A 388 11.23 10.13 15.26
CA ASP A 388 12.51 10.85 15.24
C ASP A 388 13.66 9.85 15.43
N VAL A 389 14.71 9.97 14.61
CA VAL A 389 15.80 8.98 14.51
C VAL A 389 16.47 8.62 15.85
N ASN A 390 16.45 9.52 16.83
CA ASN A 390 16.99 9.28 18.16
C ASN A 390 16.18 8.26 18.99
N TYR A 391 15.01 7.84 18.51
CA TYR A 391 14.11 6.93 19.21
C TYR A 391 13.79 5.66 18.37
N THR A 392 14.59 5.36 17.38
CA THR A 392 14.33 4.24 16.44
C THR A 392 14.96 2.92 16.85
N GLU A 393 15.81 2.92 17.89
CA GLU A 393 16.49 1.70 18.35
C GLU A 393 15.49 0.69 18.92
N PRO A 394 15.57 -0.61 18.49
CA PRO A 394 14.75 -1.67 19.07
C PRO A 394 14.89 -1.75 20.60
N GLY A 395 13.77 -1.92 21.29
CA GLY A 395 13.69 -1.89 22.74
C GLY A 395 13.37 -0.53 23.34
N THR A 396 13.36 0.55 22.53
CA THR A 396 12.93 1.89 22.99
C THR A 396 11.46 1.86 23.39
N GLU A 397 11.17 2.29 24.62
CA GLU A 397 9.81 2.40 25.14
C GLU A 397 9.22 3.77 24.83
N LEU A 398 8.03 3.77 24.25
CA LEU A 398 7.27 4.94 23.85
C LEU A 398 5.80 4.81 24.29
N ILE A 399 5.02 5.88 24.13
CA ILE A 399 3.60 5.90 24.42
C ILE A 399 2.82 6.37 23.21
N VAL A 400 1.89 5.56 22.74
CA VAL A 400 0.86 5.95 21.77
C VAL A 400 -0.32 6.55 22.51
N GLN A 401 -0.71 7.76 22.15
CA GLN A 401 -1.96 8.36 22.61
C GLN A 401 -3.12 7.89 21.73
N TRP A 402 -3.68 6.72 22.05
CA TRP A 402 -4.78 6.12 21.30
C TRP A 402 -6.12 6.78 21.59
N GLY A 403 -6.80 7.23 20.55
CA GLY A 403 -8.13 7.86 20.64
C GLY A 403 -8.36 8.87 19.52
N ASP A 404 -9.45 9.61 19.58
CA ASP A 404 -9.76 10.69 18.65
C ASP A 404 -9.46 12.06 19.26
N TYR A 405 -9.04 12.99 18.43
CA TYR A 405 -8.74 14.37 18.82
C TYR A 405 -9.92 15.01 19.58
N GLY A 406 -9.64 15.54 20.77
CA GLY A 406 -10.66 16.14 21.63
C GLY A 406 -11.58 15.15 22.35
N LYS A 407 -11.30 13.85 22.27
CA LYS A 407 -11.99 12.77 22.98
C LYS A 407 -11.11 12.15 24.06
N ARG A 408 -11.65 11.18 24.79
CA ARG A 408 -10.91 10.43 25.79
C ARG A 408 -9.77 9.65 25.16
N ILE A 409 -8.54 9.87 25.65
CA ILE A 409 -7.32 9.25 25.15
C ILE A 409 -6.85 8.16 26.12
N LYS A 410 -6.49 7.01 25.56
CA LYS A 410 -5.73 5.96 26.26
C LYS A 410 -4.25 6.12 25.95
N GLU A 411 -3.43 6.25 26.96
CA GLU A 411 -1.97 6.09 26.82
C GLU A 411 -1.67 4.58 26.78
N VAL A 412 -1.10 4.15 25.65
CA VAL A 412 -0.73 2.75 25.41
C VAL A 412 0.78 2.69 25.33
N ARG A 413 1.38 1.89 26.18
CA ARG A 413 2.81 1.58 26.11
C ARG A 413 3.11 0.80 24.85
N VAL A 414 4.16 1.21 24.15
CA VAL A 414 4.66 0.49 22.96
C VAL A 414 6.17 0.37 23.03
N THR A 415 6.69 -0.68 22.42
CA THR A 415 8.14 -0.88 22.28
C THR A 415 8.50 -0.83 20.81
N VAL A 416 9.52 -0.06 20.46
CA VAL A 416 10.12 -0.08 19.13
C VAL A 416 10.71 -1.46 18.87
N ASP A 417 10.42 -2.02 17.71
CA ASP A 417 10.91 -3.35 17.33
C ASP A 417 11.48 -3.31 15.90
N ARG A 418 12.05 -4.41 15.45
CA ARG A 418 12.64 -4.55 14.11
C ARG A 418 11.65 -4.16 13.00
N PHE A 419 12.17 -3.62 11.94
CA PHE A 419 11.40 -3.26 10.74
C PHE A 419 12.11 -3.81 9.48
N PRO A 420 11.47 -4.67 8.68
CA PRO A 420 10.14 -5.29 8.83
C PRO A 420 9.98 -6.16 10.09
N TYR A 421 8.75 -6.30 10.58
CA TYR A 421 8.49 -7.18 11.74
C TYR A 421 8.56 -8.66 11.37
N LEU A 422 8.04 -9.03 10.21
CA LEU A 422 8.19 -10.37 9.66
C LEU A 422 9.64 -10.54 9.16
N ASP A 423 10.39 -11.41 9.84
CA ASP A 423 11.78 -11.71 9.48
C ASP A 423 11.82 -12.81 8.44
N GLU A 424 11.58 -12.46 7.20
CA GLU A 424 11.72 -13.34 6.06
C GLU A 424 12.60 -12.68 4.98
N LYS A 425 13.42 -13.51 4.33
CA LYS A 425 14.26 -13.07 3.21
C LYS A 425 13.39 -12.97 1.94
N ARG A 426 12.69 -11.85 1.84
CA ARG A 426 11.83 -11.54 0.71
C ARG A 426 12.54 -11.80 -0.61
N ASN A 427 11.97 -12.70 -1.42
CA ASN A 427 12.43 -13.00 -2.77
C ASN A 427 13.90 -13.46 -2.92
N SER A 428 14.59 -13.85 -1.85
CA SER A 428 16.01 -14.23 -1.90
C SER A 428 16.24 -15.69 -2.26
N GLU A 429 15.23 -16.55 -2.19
CA GLU A 429 15.38 -18.00 -2.32
C GLU A 429 14.63 -18.61 -3.53
N ALA A 430 14.28 -17.81 -4.54
CA ALA A 430 13.68 -18.33 -5.76
C ALA A 430 14.44 -17.90 -7.00
#